data_7a03f2fc74267f2b552c8432a0add2af
#
_entry.id   7a03f2fc74267f2b552c8432a0add2af
#
_cell.length_a   1.000
_cell.length_b   1.000
_cell.length_c   1.000
_cell.angle_alpha   90.00
_cell.angle_beta   90.00
_cell.angle_gamma   90.00
#
_symmetry.space_group_name_H-M   'P 1'
#
loop_
_entity.id
_entity.type
_entity.pdbx_description
1 polymer ?
#
loop_
_entity_poly.entity_id
_entity_poly.type
_entity_poly.pdbx_seq_one_letter_code
_entity_poly.pdbx_strand_id
1 'polypeptide(L)'
;MHSKSFFFPIITILLSFTQNALHTKDEWKSRTIYELLTDRFARTGEDYKTGCDLSNYCGGTFKGIQQHLDYISGMGFNAIWISPIVLNKEGSYHGYHALDLYQINPHYGTAYELKELIRTCHKKDIWVILDAVPNHMAPDVPISSINPFNKDEYYHDYCVIDDENNQEQRENCRLFGLPDLKQEHPFVKEKYLEWIEDIIDDYDFDGVRYADVPYVPKWFWKEFSQAANTYTFGVISSSSSSYIADYQNYMDGVGNYPLFYAMKEGICGGSMKRLENYLFSQHKDYISPKFNVNWLDNHDNARFLNWCNDKRLFRNALIFYFFYEGIPTFYYGDEQYFNGGNDPNNRENMFGFHYSDTDIYKMMKIANEVRRKYKVYDEDLVQRYADDYFYAYTRGNVLIAISNAMNLQRNINYHSFDEGDKLCNKLKEGDCVYVIVGNININMDGEPKIYVKE
;
A
#
# COMPACT_ATOMS: atom_id res chain seq x y z
N MET A 1 -78.89 2.36 9.19
CA MET A 1 -77.69 1.50 8.94
C MET A 1 -76.54 2.44 8.55
N HIS A 2 -75.68 2.75 9.50
CA HIS A 2 -74.51 3.61 9.24
C HIS A 2 -73.29 2.72 9.18
N SER A 3 -72.71 2.61 7.97
CA SER A 3 -71.42 1.93 7.73
C SER A 3 -70.27 2.86 8.19
N LYS A 4 -69.50 2.45 9.21
CA LYS A 4 -68.26 3.09 9.64
C LYS A 4 -67.11 2.43 8.90
N SER A 5 -66.49 3.17 7.93
CA SER A 5 -65.24 2.76 7.29
C SER A 5 -64.08 3.05 8.28
N PHE A 6 -63.37 2.00 8.67
CA PHE A 6 -62.12 2.10 9.40
C PHE A 6 -60.96 2.27 8.39
N PHE A 7 -60.32 3.45 8.40
CA PHE A 7 -59.03 3.67 7.75
C PHE A 7 -57.91 3.20 8.69
N PHE A 8 -57.17 2.16 8.33
CA PHE A 8 -55.87 1.83 8.97
C PHE A 8 -54.75 2.61 8.26
N PRO A 9 -53.94 3.42 8.99
CA PRO A 9 -52.75 4.00 8.39
C PRO A 9 -51.69 2.92 8.23
N ILE A 10 -51.26 2.70 7.00
CA ILE A 10 -50.05 1.88 6.69
C ILE A 10 -48.84 2.74 7.13
N ILE A 11 -48.24 2.38 8.27
CA ILE A 11 -46.96 2.91 8.70
C ILE A 11 -45.88 2.18 7.89
N THR A 12 -45.39 2.80 6.85
CA THR A 12 -44.17 2.34 6.14
C THR A 12 -42.97 2.64 7.03
N ILE A 13 -42.46 1.64 7.74
CA ILE A 13 -41.22 1.71 8.47
C ILE A 13 -40.12 1.65 7.39
N LEU A 14 -39.52 2.78 7.04
CA LEU A 14 -38.25 2.87 6.33
C LEU A 14 -37.17 2.35 7.29
N LEU A 15 -36.83 1.07 7.20
CA LEU A 15 -35.61 0.53 7.76
C LEU A 15 -34.44 1.09 6.92
N SER A 16 -33.84 2.15 7.38
CA SER A 16 -32.50 2.52 6.90
C SER A 16 -31.53 1.45 7.38
N PHE A 17 -31.21 0.50 6.52
CA PHE A 17 -30.04 -0.34 6.71
C PHE A 17 -28.83 0.58 6.54
N THR A 18 -28.22 1.01 7.64
CA THR A 18 -26.84 1.45 7.62
C THR A 18 -26.03 0.19 7.31
N GLN A 19 -25.63 0.02 6.06
CA GLN A 19 -24.68 -0.99 5.67
C GLN A 19 -23.39 -0.68 6.45
N ASN A 20 -23.03 -1.51 7.42
CA ASN A 20 -21.77 -1.37 8.13
C ASN A 20 -20.65 -1.62 7.12
N ALA A 21 -19.60 -0.77 7.16
CA ALA A 21 -18.42 -1.02 6.35
C ALA A 21 -17.94 -2.46 6.55
N LEU A 22 -17.55 -3.14 5.46
CA LEU A 22 -17.06 -4.52 5.52
C LEU A 22 -15.91 -4.63 6.53
N HIS A 23 -14.95 -3.68 6.46
CA HIS A 23 -13.87 -3.53 7.42
C HIS A 23 -13.60 -2.06 7.72
N THR A 24 -13.49 -1.74 9.00
CA THR A 24 -13.19 -0.39 9.46
C THR A 24 -11.70 -0.07 9.30
N LYS A 25 -11.36 1.20 9.18
CA LYS A 25 -9.96 1.64 9.18
C LYS A 25 -9.19 1.23 10.44
N ASP A 26 -9.87 1.12 11.59
CA ASP A 26 -9.22 0.67 12.82
C ASP A 26 -8.80 -0.80 12.78
N GLU A 27 -9.53 -1.65 12.09
CA GLU A 27 -9.15 -3.05 11.87
C GLU A 27 -7.97 -3.15 10.91
N TRP A 28 -7.91 -2.26 9.90
CA TRP A 28 -6.82 -2.20 8.93
C TRP A 28 -5.44 -1.90 9.55
N LYS A 29 -5.35 -1.20 10.69
CA LYS A 29 -4.07 -0.96 11.39
C LYS A 29 -3.31 -2.26 11.71
N SER A 30 -4.04 -3.34 11.94
CA SER A 30 -3.46 -4.65 12.25
C SER A 30 -2.89 -5.39 11.04
N ARG A 31 -3.22 -4.94 9.81
CA ARG A 31 -2.82 -5.61 8.58
C ARG A 31 -1.41 -5.21 8.15
N THR A 32 -0.80 -6.10 7.41
CA THR A 32 0.45 -5.88 6.68
C THR A 32 0.22 -6.32 5.24
N ILE A 33 0.49 -5.42 4.31
CA ILE A 33 0.10 -5.57 2.91
C ILE A 33 1.28 -6.13 2.11
N TYR A 34 1.00 -7.10 1.24
CA TYR A 34 1.91 -7.54 0.19
C TYR A 34 1.38 -7.02 -1.15
N GLU A 35 2.06 -6.02 -1.73
CA GLU A 35 1.72 -5.43 -3.02
C GLU A 35 2.29 -6.30 -4.15
N LEU A 36 1.46 -6.62 -5.15
CA LEU A 36 1.90 -7.38 -6.31
C LEU A 36 1.21 -6.93 -7.61
N LEU A 37 1.93 -7.08 -8.72
CA LEU A 37 1.35 -6.99 -10.05
C LEU A 37 0.87 -8.37 -10.48
N THR A 38 -0.42 -8.49 -10.80
CA THR A 38 -1.05 -9.76 -11.20
C THR A 38 -0.26 -10.45 -12.31
N ASP A 39 0.13 -9.69 -13.33
CA ASP A 39 0.90 -10.21 -14.49
C ASP A 39 2.29 -10.72 -14.12
N ARG A 40 2.89 -10.25 -13.02
CA ARG A 40 4.31 -10.48 -12.69
C ARG A 40 4.53 -11.46 -11.55
N PHE A 41 3.53 -11.68 -10.71
CA PHE A 41 3.72 -12.45 -9.49
C PHE A 41 3.76 -13.95 -9.76
N ALA A 42 2.71 -14.55 -10.37
CA ALA A 42 2.65 -16.00 -10.58
C ALA A 42 1.81 -16.39 -11.80
N ARG A 43 2.32 -17.32 -12.62
CA ARG A 43 1.55 -18.01 -13.66
C ARG A 43 0.73 -19.14 -13.08
N THR A 44 -0.31 -19.57 -13.80
CA THR A 44 -1.04 -20.79 -13.45
C THR A 44 -0.15 -22.02 -13.67
N GLY A 45 -0.08 -22.91 -12.68
CA GLY A 45 0.73 -24.13 -12.72
C GLY A 45 2.21 -23.89 -12.34
N GLU A 46 3.09 -24.82 -12.76
CA GLU A 46 4.51 -24.81 -12.41
C GLU A 46 5.38 -24.30 -13.59
N ASP A 47 4.94 -23.23 -14.26
CA ASP A 47 5.75 -22.61 -15.32
C ASP A 47 6.68 -21.55 -14.73
N TYR A 48 7.93 -21.95 -14.50
CA TYR A 48 9.01 -21.11 -13.94
C TYR A 48 9.93 -20.51 -15.01
N LYS A 49 9.51 -20.44 -16.26
CA LYS A 49 10.32 -19.79 -17.32
C LYS A 49 10.48 -18.30 -17.02
N THR A 50 11.74 -17.86 -16.97
CA THR A 50 12.12 -16.49 -16.59
C THR A 50 11.98 -15.46 -17.70
N GLY A 51 12.12 -15.88 -18.96
CA GLY A 51 12.17 -14.96 -20.10
C GLY A 51 10.81 -14.33 -20.38
N CYS A 52 10.74 -13.01 -20.21
CA CYS A 52 9.57 -12.20 -20.54
C CYS A 52 10.05 -10.80 -20.92
N ASP A 53 9.40 -10.20 -21.90
CA ASP A 53 9.56 -8.80 -22.21
C ASP A 53 8.76 -7.98 -21.19
N LEU A 54 9.48 -7.27 -20.32
CA LEU A 54 8.86 -6.50 -19.24
C LEU A 54 7.96 -5.34 -19.71
N SER A 55 8.00 -5.00 -21.00
CA SER A 55 7.10 -4.01 -21.59
C SER A 55 5.74 -4.60 -22.01
N ASN A 56 5.58 -5.94 -21.92
CA ASN A 56 4.41 -6.69 -22.37
C ASN A 56 3.88 -7.61 -21.27
N TYR A 57 2.77 -8.31 -21.54
CA TYR A 57 2.26 -9.35 -20.65
C TYR A 57 3.26 -10.49 -20.46
N CYS A 58 3.53 -10.86 -19.21
CA CYS A 58 4.38 -11.98 -18.82
C CYS A 58 3.56 -13.21 -18.45
N GLY A 59 2.25 -13.09 -18.27
CA GLY A 59 1.31 -14.19 -18.12
C GLY A 59 1.01 -14.60 -16.68
N GLY A 60 1.23 -13.73 -15.72
CA GLY A 60 0.72 -13.91 -14.35
C GLY A 60 -0.81 -13.85 -14.31
N THR A 61 -1.44 -14.59 -13.39
CA THR A 61 -2.89 -14.80 -13.35
C THR A 61 -3.44 -14.80 -11.93
N PHE A 62 -4.74 -14.57 -11.75
CA PHE A 62 -5.45 -14.75 -10.47
C PHE A 62 -5.27 -16.16 -9.91
N LYS A 63 -5.34 -17.17 -10.79
CA LYS A 63 -5.12 -18.57 -10.41
C LYS A 63 -3.68 -18.80 -9.93
N GLY A 64 -2.70 -18.16 -10.57
CA GLY A 64 -1.30 -18.20 -10.15
C GLY A 64 -1.12 -17.60 -8.75
N ILE A 65 -1.71 -16.43 -8.49
CA ILE A 65 -1.70 -15.81 -7.15
C ILE A 65 -2.32 -16.77 -6.14
N GLN A 66 -3.50 -17.33 -6.44
CA GLN A 66 -4.20 -18.26 -5.55
C GLN A 66 -3.33 -19.47 -5.15
N GLN A 67 -2.55 -20.01 -6.10
CA GLN A 67 -1.65 -21.14 -5.87
C GLN A 67 -0.45 -20.81 -4.98
N HIS A 68 -0.08 -19.54 -4.89
CA HIS A 68 1.09 -19.07 -4.12
C HIS A 68 0.73 -18.27 -2.86
N LEU A 69 -0.54 -18.30 -2.41
CA LEU A 69 -0.95 -17.60 -1.18
C LEU A 69 -0.21 -18.12 0.08
N ASP A 70 0.18 -19.39 0.09
CA ASP A 70 0.96 -19.94 1.21
C ASP A 70 2.36 -19.34 1.31
N TYR A 71 2.96 -18.92 0.21
CA TYR A 71 4.20 -18.18 0.19
C TYR A 71 4.05 -16.80 0.86
N ILE A 72 3.01 -16.06 0.52
CA ILE A 72 2.70 -14.74 1.10
C ILE A 72 2.38 -14.87 2.59
N SER A 73 1.45 -15.76 2.94
CA SER A 73 1.07 -15.98 4.34
C SER A 73 2.18 -16.59 5.18
N GLY A 74 3.10 -17.34 4.57
CA GLY A 74 4.29 -17.89 5.23
C GLY A 74 5.27 -16.83 5.73
N MET A 75 5.33 -15.67 5.06
CA MET A 75 6.02 -14.47 5.56
C MET A 75 5.22 -13.74 6.64
N GLY A 76 3.96 -14.11 6.83
CA GLY A 76 3.06 -13.51 7.81
C GLY A 76 2.25 -12.33 7.31
N PHE A 77 2.27 -11.99 6.01
CA PHE A 77 1.37 -10.98 5.45
C PHE A 77 -0.07 -11.45 5.48
N ASN A 78 -0.98 -10.56 5.81
CA ASN A 78 -2.40 -10.82 5.96
C ASN A 78 -3.30 -9.84 5.19
N ALA A 79 -2.72 -9.16 4.22
CA ALA A 79 -3.44 -8.46 3.15
C ALA A 79 -2.60 -8.51 1.86
N ILE A 80 -3.28 -8.51 0.70
CA ILE A 80 -2.65 -8.33 -0.61
C ILE A 80 -3.26 -7.11 -1.30
N TRP A 81 -2.43 -6.37 -2.04
CA TRP A 81 -2.86 -5.34 -2.97
C TRP A 81 -2.50 -5.82 -4.37
N ILE A 82 -3.51 -6.01 -5.22
CA ILE A 82 -3.36 -6.47 -6.59
C ILE A 82 -3.52 -5.31 -7.57
N SER A 83 -2.82 -5.36 -8.72
CA SER A 83 -2.95 -4.38 -9.79
C SER A 83 -4.39 -4.30 -10.32
N PRO A 84 -4.80 -3.19 -11.00
CA PRO A 84 -6.16 -3.02 -11.50
C PRO A 84 -6.63 -4.21 -12.35
N ILE A 85 -7.89 -4.60 -12.19
CA ILE A 85 -8.42 -5.90 -12.65
C ILE A 85 -9.26 -5.82 -13.93
N VAL A 86 -9.66 -4.60 -14.34
CA VAL A 86 -10.58 -4.40 -15.45
C VAL A 86 -9.91 -4.61 -16.81
N LEU A 87 -10.71 -4.79 -17.87
CA LEU A 87 -10.21 -4.94 -19.23
C LEU A 87 -9.37 -3.72 -19.63
N ASN A 88 -8.16 -3.97 -20.06
CA ASN A 88 -7.21 -2.96 -20.50
C ASN A 88 -7.00 -3.00 -22.02
N LYS A 89 -6.46 -1.90 -22.55
CA LYS A 89 -5.88 -1.86 -23.87
C LYS A 89 -4.84 -2.98 -24.04
N GLU A 90 -4.80 -3.59 -25.22
CA GLU A 90 -3.81 -4.63 -25.53
C GLU A 90 -2.38 -4.15 -25.26
N GLY A 91 -1.57 -5.00 -24.66
CA GLY A 91 -0.21 -4.70 -24.23
C GLY A 91 -0.09 -3.97 -22.87
N SER A 92 -1.18 -3.48 -22.30
CA SER A 92 -1.15 -2.76 -21.00
C SER A 92 -1.23 -3.72 -19.80
N TYR A 93 -0.16 -4.48 -19.60
CA TYR A 93 -0.03 -5.52 -18.57
C TYR A 93 -0.21 -5.03 -17.12
N HIS A 94 -0.09 -3.73 -16.90
CA HIS A 94 -0.10 -3.12 -15.55
C HIS A 94 -1.51 -2.79 -15.03
N GLY A 95 -2.54 -2.77 -15.90
CA GLY A 95 -3.91 -2.51 -15.49
C GLY A 95 -4.36 -1.03 -15.49
N TYR A 96 -3.46 -0.08 -15.79
CA TYR A 96 -3.75 1.37 -15.70
C TYR A 96 -4.29 2.00 -17.01
N HIS A 97 -4.57 1.22 -18.05
CA HIS A 97 -5.18 1.70 -19.30
C HIS A 97 -6.53 1.02 -19.53
N ALA A 98 -7.50 1.31 -18.66
CA ALA A 98 -8.82 0.72 -18.67
C ALA A 98 -9.55 0.99 -20.00
N LEU A 99 -10.09 -0.04 -20.61
CA LEU A 99 -10.90 -0.01 -21.83
C LEU A 99 -12.38 -0.26 -21.54
N ASP A 100 -12.66 -1.16 -20.59
CA ASP A 100 -14.03 -1.48 -20.17
C ASP A 100 -14.05 -1.74 -18.65
N LEU A 101 -14.79 -0.94 -17.90
CA LEU A 101 -14.87 -1.05 -16.44
C LEU A 101 -15.64 -2.27 -15.96
N TYR A 102 -16.49 -2.87 -16.81
CA TYR A 102 -17.39 -3.98 -16.43
C TYR A 102 -16.86 -5.35 -16.84
N GLN A 103 -15.74 -5.40 -17.55
CA GLN A 103 -15.10 -6.65 -17.93
C GLN A 103 -13.81 -6.87 -17.14
N ILE A 104 -13.60 -8.10 -16.67
CA ILE A 104 -12.31 -8.51 -16.08
C ILE A 104 -11.30 -8.74 -17.22
N ASN A 105 -10.05 -8.33 -16.97
CA ASN A 105 -8.96 -8.50 -17.92
C ASN A 105 -8.70 -10.00 -18.19
N PRO A 106 -8.95 -10.49 -19.42
CA PRO A 106 -8.83 -11.92 -19.74
C PRO A 106 -7.38 -12.45 -19.65
N HIS A 107 -6.36 -11.57 -19.70
CA HIS A 107 -4.97 -11.97 -19.47
C HIS A 107 -4.72 -12.42 -18.03
N TYR A 108 -5.48 -11.89 -17.06
CA TYR A 108 -5.35 -12.29 -15.66
C TYR A 108 -6.24 -13.48 -15.28
N GLY A 109 -7.28 -13.71 -16.07
CA GLY A 109 -8.26 -14.79 -15.84
C GLY A 109 -9.71 -14.33 -15.96
N THR A 110 -10.61 -15.12 -15.44
CA THR A 110 -12.05 -14.88 -15.48
C THR A 110 -12.56 -14.21 -14.20
N ALA A 111 -13.77 -13.63 -14.25
CA ALA A 111 -14.48 -13.13 -13.08
C ALA A 111 -14.66 -14.22 -11.98
N TYR A 112 -14.86 -15.46 -12.40
CA TYR A 112 -14.95 -16.59 -11.47
C TYR A 112 -13.61 -16.84 -10.76
N GLU A 113 -12.49 -16.81 -11.48
CA GLU A 113 -11.15 -17.02 -10.88
C GLU A 113 -10.78 -15.90 -9.92
N LEU A 114 -11.19 -14.65 -10.19
CA LEU A 114 -11.01 -13.54 -9.26
C LEU A 114 -11.84 -13.77 -7.97
N LYS A 115 -13.12 -14.15 -8.09
CA LYS A 115 -13.96 -14.49 -6.92
C LYS A 115 -13.35 -15.63 -6.10
N GLU A 116 -12.82 -16.66 -6.76
CA GLU A 116 -12.17 -17.79 -6.09
C GLU A 116 -10.83 -17.39 -5.41
N LEU A 117 -10.07 -16.48 -6.00
CA LEU A 117 -8.87 -15.92 -5.38
C LEU A 117 -9.25 -15.23 -4.07
N ILE A 118 -10.19 -14.26 -4.11
CA ILE A 118 -10.60 -13.47 -2.93
C ILE A 118 -11.17 -14.39 -1.86
N ARG A 119 -12.08 -15.31 -2.23
CA ARG A 119 -12.62 -16.31 -1.29
C ARG A 119 -11.54 -17.18 -0.64
N THR A 120 -10.47 -17.51 -1.37
CA THR A 120 -9.34 -18.27 -0.83
C THR A 120 -8.48 -17.41 0.11
N CYS A 121 -8.30 -16.14 -0.23
CA CYS A 121 -7.65 -15.17 0.65
C CYS A 121 -8.39 -15.07 1.99
N HIS A 122 -9.71 -14.87 1.97
CA HIS A 122 -10.52 -14.77 3.20
C HIS A 122 -10.45 -16.02 4.07
N LYS A 123 -10.44 -17.22 3.48
CA LYS A 123 -10.24 -18.49 4.23
C LYS A 123 -8.90 -18.55 4.96
N LYS A 124 -7.90 -17.76 4.53
CA LYS A 124 -6.57 -17.66 5.13
C LYS A 124 -6.41 -16.40 5.99
N ASP A 125 -7.47 -15.64 6.26
CA ASP A 125 -7.44 -14.32 6.91
C ASP A 125 -6.52 -13.33 6.18
N ILE A 126 -6.53 -13.37 4.84
CA ILE A 126 -5.86 -12.41 3.96
C ILE A 126 -6.92 -11.50 3.35
N TRP A 127 -6.79 -10.20 3.56
CA TRP A 127 -7.66 -9.19 2.97
C TRP A 127 -7.15 -8.76 1.59
N VAL A 128 -8.05 -8.30 0.72
CA VAL A 128 -7.70 -7.97 -0.66
C VAL A 128 -8.04 -6.51 -0.97
N ILE A 129 -7.05 -5.76 -1.44
CA ILE A 129 -7.19 -4.36 -1.86
C ILE A 129 -7.36 -4.31 -3.38
N LEU A 130 -8.43 -3.63 -3.81
CA LEU A 130 -8.66 -3.23 -5.19
C LEU A 130 -7.82 -1.99 -5.53
N ASP A 131 -7.21 -1.95 -6.71
CA ASP A 131 -6.61 -0.73 -7.26
C ASP A 131 -7.59 -0.06 -8.23
N ALA A 132 -8.02 1.17 -7.94
CA ALA A 132 -8.99 1.92 -8.72
C ALA A 132 -8.38 3.18 -9.36
N VAL A 133 -8.72 3.40 -10.64
CA VAL A 133 -8.13 4.46 -11.49
C VAL A 133 -9.24 5.34 -12.10
N PRO A 134 -9.86 6.27 -11.35
CA PRO A 134 -10.95 7.08 -11.89
C PRO A 134 -10.48 8.34 -12.62
N ASN A 135 -9.19 8.56 -12.80
CA ASN A 135 -8.64 9.73 -13.48
C ASN A 135 -8.78 9.66 -15.01
N HIS A 136 -8.45 8.53 -15.61
CA HIS A 136 -8.30 8.42 -17.06
C HIS A 136 -8.70 7.05 -17.59
N MET A 137 -8.81 6.96 -18.92
CA MET A 137 -9.07 5.72 -19.64
C MET A 137 -7.91 5.39 -20.61
N ALA A 138 -8.05 4.32 -21.38
CA ALA A 138 -7.03 3.84 -22.31
C ALA A 138 -6.65 4.89 -23.36
N PRO A 139 -5.35 5.15 -23.59
CA PRO A 139 -4.89 6.02 -24.67
C PRO A 139 -4.88 5.30 -26.02
N ASP A 140 -4.78 6.10 -27.12
CA ASP A 140 -4.58 5.61 -28.50
C ASP A 140 -5.63 4.61 -28.98
N VAL A 141 -6.85 4.72 -28.48
CA VAL A 141 -8.02 3.97 -28.93
C VAL A 141 -9.15 4.94 -29.28
N PRO A 142 -10.09 4.58 -30.18
CA PRO A 142 -11.27 5.40 -30.39
C PRO A 142 -12.09 5.53 -29.10
N ILE A 143 -12.46 6.74 -28.71
CA ILE A 143 -13.29 6.98 -27.51
C ILE A 143 -14.57 6.14 -27.55
N SER A 144 -15.16 5.96 -28.75
CA SER A 144 -16.35 5.12 -28.95
C SER A 144 -16.18 3.64 -28.57
N SER A 145 -14.94 3.17 -28.38
CA SER A 145 -14.65 1.79 -27.95
C SER A 145 -14.50 1.66 -26.43
N ILE A 146 -14.50 2.75 -25.68
CA ILE A 146 -14.34 2.77 -24.23
C ILE A 146 -15.70 2.61 -23.56
N ASN A 147 -15.82 1.69 -22.62
CA ASN A 147 -17.06 1.42 -21.90
C ASN A 147 -16.90 1.70 -20.39
N PRO A 148 -17.78 2.52 -19.79
CA PRO A 148 -18.99 3.18 -20.33
C PRO A 148 -18.74 4.56 -20.96
N PHE A 149 -17.51 5.09 -20.93
CA PHE A 149 -17.20 6.48 -21.28
C PHE A 149 -16.88 6.65 -22.77
N ASN A 150 -17.86 6.36 -23.63
CA ASN A 150 -17.71 6.24 -25.08
C ASN A 150 -18.02 7.50 -25.88
N LYS A 151 -18.06 8.68 -25.24
CA LYS A 151 -18.31 9.96 -25.88
C LYS A 151 -17.30 11.02 -25.43
N ASP A 152 -16.94 11.92 -26.34
CA ASP A 152 -15.98 13.00 -26.07
C ASP A 152 -16.44 13.92 -24.93
N GLU A 153 -17.75 14.12 -24.73
CA GLU A 153 -18.32 14.96 -23.67
C GLU A 153 -17.96 14.49 -22.24
N TYR A 154 -17.52 13.23 -22.08
CA TYR A 154 -17.12 12.64 -20.80
C TYR A 154 -15.68 12.96 -20.42
N TYR A 155 -14.93 13.63 -21.28
CA TYR A 155 -13.53 13.96 -21.10
C TYR A 155 -13.31 15.46 -21.11
N HIS A 156 -12.29 15.92 -20.37
CA HIS A 156 -11.81 17.29 -20.47
C HIS A 156 -11.20 17.55 -21.86
N ASP A 157 -11.26 18.81 -22.30
CA ASP A 157 -10.59 19.23 -23.52
C ASP A 157 -9.09 18.96 -23.43
N TYR A 158 -8.47 18.69 -24.58
CA TYR A 158 -7.05 18.40 -24.59
C TYR A 158 -6.21 19.59 -24.11
N CYS A 159 -5.51 19.41 -23.01
CA CYS A 159 -4.42 20.27 -22.55
C CYS A 159 -3.31 19.44 -21.91
N VAL A 160 -2.12 20.04 -21.78
CA VAL A 160 -0.95 19.43 -21.18
C VAL A 160 -0.71 20.07 -19.82
N ILE A 161 -0.33 19.27 -18.82
CA ILE A 161 0.13 19.77 -17.53
C ILE A 161 1.55 20.29 -17.74
N ASP A 162 1.74 21.61 -17.74
CA ASP A 162 3.03 22.28 -17.88
C ASP A 162 3.55 22.86 -16.55
N ASP A 163 2.69 22.96 -15.55
CA ASP A 163 3.04 23.32 -14.17
C ASP A 163 2.41 22.34 -13.16
N GLU A 164 3.22 21.42 -12.68
CA GLU A 164 2.81 20.43 -11.66
C GLU A 164 2.41 21.04 -10.31
N ASN A 165 2.60 22.34 -10.07
CA ASN A 165 2.09 23.03 -8.90
C ASN A 165 0.72 23.67 -9.14
N ASN A 166 0.24 23.70 -10.37
CA ASN A 166 -1.06 24.21 -10.73
C ASN A 166 -2.12 23.12 -10.58
N GLN A 167 -2.90 23.19 -9.49
CA GLN A 167 -3.93 22.19 -9.19
C GLN A 167 -5.04 22.14 -10.25
N GLU A 168 -5.39 23.28 -10.85
CA GLU A 168 -6.39 23.34 -11.93
C GLU A 168 -5.91 22.59 -13.19
N GLN A 169 -4.63 22.72 -13.54
CA GLN A 169 -4.06 21.94 -14.64
C GLN A 169 -4.03 20.44 -14.32
N ARG A 170 -3.69 20.07 -13.09
CA ARG A 170 -3.72 18.65 -12.69
C ARG A 170 -5.10 18.05 -12.85
N GLU A 171 -6.15 18.76 -12.45
CA GLU A 171 -7.52 18.26 -12.43
C GLU A 171 -8.24 18.32 -13.79
N ASN A 172 -7.70 19.06 -14.78
CA ASN A 172 -8.40 19.28 -16.05
C ASN A 172 -7.54 18.99 -17.29
N CYS A 173 -6.24 18.70 -17.13
CA CYS A 173 -5.34 18.40 -18.24
C CYS A 173 -4.83 16.96 -18.17
N ARG A 174 -4.35 16.46 -19.29
CA ARG A 174 -3.98 15.05 -19.45
C ARG A 174 -2.67 14.69 -18.74
N LEU A 175 -2.75 13.85 -17.72
CA LEU A 175 -1.59 13.19 -17.13
C LEU A 175 -0.97 12.27 -18.19
N PHE A 176 0.31 12.49 -18.54
CA PHE A 176 1.05 11.71 -19.55
C PHE A 176 0.33 11.58 -20.91
N GLY A 177 -0.58 12.51 -21.23
CA GLY A 177 -1.36 12.47 -22.46
C GLY A 177 -2.55 11.51 -22.45
N LEU A 178 -2.86 10.88 -21.33
CA LEU A 178 -3.99 9.95 -21.16
C LEU A 178 -5.33 10.69 -21.27
N PRO A 179 -6.39 10.08 -21.84
CA PRO A 179 -7.72 10.68 -21.91
C PRO A 179 -8.28 10.94 -20.52
N ASP A 180 -8.32 12.22 -20.13
CA ASP A 180 -8.69 12.69 -18.81
C ASP A 180 -10.21 12.78 -18.66
N LEU A 181 -10.76 12.09 -17.65
CA LEU A 181 -12.20 12.02 -17.41
C LEU A 181 -12.71 13.26 -16.68
N LYS A 182 -13.89 13.71 -17.09
CA LYS A 182 -14.60 14.84 -16.49
C LYS A 182 -15.48 14.37 -15.34
N GLN A 183 -14.92 14.28 -14.12
CA GLN A 183 -15.64 13.77 -12.95
C GLN A 183 -16.85 14.64 -12.55
N GLU A 184 -16.86 15.93 -12.90
CA GLU A 184 -18.01 16.82 -12.72
C GLU A 184 -19.15 16.54 -13.70
N HIS A 185 -18.93 15.78 -14.79
CA HIS A 185 -20.01 15.35 -15.68
C HIS A 185 -20.91 14.33 -14.94
N PRO A 186 -22.25 14.57 -14.87
CA PRO A 186 -23.13 13.72 -14.05
C PRO A 186 -23.05 12.23 -14.39
N PHE A 187 -22.95 11.88 -15.66
CA PHE A 187 -22.83 10.49 -16.11
C PHE A 187 -21.50 9.86 -15.65
N VAL A 188 -20.37 10.58 -15.73
CA VAL A 188 -19.06 10.07 -15.30
C VAL A 188 -19.07 9.80 -13.80
N LYS A 189 -19.54 10.77 -13.03
CA LYS A 189 -19.66 10.61 -11.57
C LYS A 189 -20.54 9.44 -11.19
N GLU A 190 -21.77 9.40 -11.71
CA GLU A 190 -22.75 8.35 -11.42
C GLU A 190 -22.18 6.96 -11.73
N LYS A 191 -21.58 6.78 -12.93
CA LYS A 191 -21.05 5.47 -13.34
C LYS A 191 -19.87 5.00 -12.51
N TYR A 192 -19.00 5.90 -12.01
CA TYR A 192 -17.93 5.50 -11.11
C TYR A 192 -18.42 5.19 -9.69
N LEU A 193 -19.40 5.94 -9.18
CA LEU A 193 -19.98 5.65 -7.86
C LEU A 193 -20.72 4.31 -7.86
N GLU A 194 -21.49 4.03 -8.90
CA GLU A 194 -22.14 2.71 -9.10
C GLU A 194 -21.08 1.61 -9.23
N TRP A 195 -20.05 1.82 -10.06
CA TRP A 195 -19.03 0.82 -10.32
C TRP A 195 -18.24 0.43 -9.07
N ILE A 196 -17.84 1.40 -8.23
CA ILE A 196 -17.04 1.08 -7.04
C ILE A 196 -17.89 0.32 -6.00
N GLU A 197 -19.18 0.65 -5.84
CA GLU A 197 -20.10 -0.06 -5.00
C GLU A 197 -20.30 -1.50 -5.51
N ASP A 198 -20.69 -1.66 -6.78
CA ASP A 198 -20.94 -2.95 -7.41
C ASP A 198 -19.71 -3.88 -7.36
N ILE A 199 -18.49 -3.37 -7.66
CA ILE A 199 -17.30 -4.22 -7.75
C ILE A 199 -16.81 -4.68 -6.37
N ILE A 200 -17.00 -3.86 -5.33
CA ILE A 200 -16.72 -4.25 -3.95
C ILE A 200 -17.70 -5.33 -3.51
N ASP A 201 -19.00 -5.11 -3.71
CA ASP A 201 -20.04 -6.05 -3.30
C ASP A 201 -19.96 -7.37 -4.09
N ASP A 202 -19.70 -7.31 -5.41
CA ASP A 202 -19.64 -8.48 -6.27
C ASP A 202 -18.44 -9.40 -5.99
N TYR A 203 -17.34 -8.85 -5.54
CA TYR A 203 -16.08 -9.59 -5.33
C TYR A 203 -15.64 -9.68 -3.87
N ASP A 204 -16.29 -8.99 -2.94
CA ASP A 204 -15.91 -8.91 -1.52
C ASP A 204 -14.50 -8.31 -1.30
N PHE A 205 -14.17 -7.19 -1.96
CA PHE A 205 -12.93 -6.48 -1.68
C PHE A 205 -12.96 -5.81 -0.30
N ASP A 206 -11.86 -5.88 0.43
CA ASP A 206 -11.74 -5.42 1.81
C ASP A 206 -11.24 -3.97 1.92
N GLY A 207 -10.69 -3.41 0.85
CA GLY A 207 -10.17 -2.05 0.80
C GLY A 207 -9.90 -1.59 -0.63
N VAL A 208 -9.67 -0.29 -0.80
CA VAL A 208 -9.40 0.30 -2.11
C VAL A 208 -8.20 1.24 -2.06
N ARG A 209 -7.30 1.07 -3.01
CA ARG A 209 -6.23 2.03 -3.33
C ARG A 209 -6.66 2.92 -4.48
N TYR A 210 -6.46 4.22 -4.36
CA TYR A 210 -6.72 5.20 -5.42
C TYR A 210 -5.43 5.62 -6.13
N ALA A 211 -5.43 5.45 -7.46
CA ALA A 211 -4.38 5.97 -8.33
C ALA A 211 -4.62 7.45 -8.66
N ASP A 212 -3.54 8.15 -9.03
CA ASP A 212 -3.57 9.48 -9.62
C ASP A 212 -4.36 10.53 -8.83
N VAL A 213 -4.33 10.43 -7.51
CA VAL A 213 -5.17 11.22 -6.59
C VAL A 213 -5.09 12.74 -6.82
N PRO A 214 -3.92 13.36 -7.09
CA PRO A 214 -3.83 14.81 -7.33
C PRO A 214 -4.50 15.28 -8.62
N TYR A 215 -4.83 14.36 -9.52
CA TYR A 215 -5.36 14.65 -10.86
C TYR A 215 -6.88 14.50 -10.95
N VAL A 216 -7.52 14.25 -9.81
CA VAL A 216 -8.98 14.16 -9.66
C VAL A 216 -9.44 15.12 -8.57
N PRO A 217 -10.54 15.85 -8.78
CA PRO A 217 -11.03 16.83 -7.79
C PRO A 217 -11.30 16.20 -6.41
N LYS A 218 -10.90 16.89 -5.35
CA LYS A 218 -11.02 16.40 -3.95
C LYS A 218 -12.46 16.05 -3.55
N TRP A 219 -13.46 16.78 -4.03
CA TRP A 219 -14.86 16.50 -3.74
C TRP A 219 -15.29 15.13 -4.27
N PHE A 220 -14.76 14.70 -5.43
CA PHE A 220 -15.04 13.38 -6.00
C PHE A 220 -14.51 12.26 -5.09
N TRP A 221 -13.32 12.39 -4.56
CA TRP A 221 -12.74 11.39 -3.64
C TRP A 221 -13.60 11.16 -2.41
N LYS A 222 -14.23 12.22 -1.89
CA LYS A 222 -15.13 12.09 -0.75
C LYS A 222 -16.36 11.24 -1.07
N GLU A 223 -17.02 11.52 -2.20
CA GLU A 223 -18.18 10.76 -2.64
C GLU A 223 -17.79 9.32 -3.02
N PHE A 224 -16.65 9.15 -3.68
CA PHE A 224 -16.13 7.84 -4.10
C PHE A 224 -15.74 6.96 -2.91
N SER A 225 -15.11 7.52 -1.88
CA SER A 225 -14.80 6.79 -0.63
C SER A 225 -16.07 6.43 0.16
N GLN A 226 -17.10 7.26 0.10
CA GLN A 226 -18.41 6.94 0.71
C GLN A 226 -19.12 5.79 -0.02
N ALA A 227 -19.07 5.77 -1.36
CA ALA A 227 -19.62 4.69 -2.17
C ALA A 227 -18.85 3.38 -1.97
N ALA A 228 -17.52 3.44 -1.87
CA ALA A 228 -16.68 2.28 -1.59
C ALA A 228 -17.00 1.62 -0.24
N ASN A 229 -17.44 2.39 0.75
CA ASN A 229 -17.87 1.92 2.07
C ASN A 229 -16.93 0.91 2.75
N THR A 230 -15.62 1.03 2.51
CA THR A 230 -14.56 0.24 3.13
C THR A 230 -13.33 1.12 3.34
N TYR A 231 -12.23 0.57 3.88
CA TYR A 231 -10.98 1.33 4.02
C TYR A 231 -10.44 1.78 2.68
N THR A 232 -10.09 3.08 2.58
CA THR A 232 -9.59 3.69 1.35
C THR A 232 -8.29 4.45 1.61
N PHE A 233 -7.35 4.34 0.68
CA PHE A 233 -6.15 5.18 0.69
C PHE A 233 -5.75 5.63 -0.71
N GLY A 234 -5.18 6.82 -0.78
CA GLY A 234 -4.77 7.42 -2.05
C GLY A 234 -3.26 7.60 -2.15
N VAL A 235 -2.73 7.44 -3.35
CA VAL A 235 -1.30 7.63 -3.62
C VAL A 235 -1.05 8.99 -4.27
N ILE A 236 -0.25 9.81 -3.61
CA ILE A 236 0.13 11.16 -4.03
C ILE A 236 1.66 11.26 -4.03
N SER A 237 2.27 11.33 -5.19
CA SER A 237 3.73 11.45 -5.35
C SER A 237 4.19 12.86 -5.02
N SER A 238 4.49 13.11 -3.74
CA SER A 238 5.01 14.40 -3.25
C SER A 238 5.89 14.18 -2.03
N SER A 239 6.91 15.02 -1.84
CA SER A 239 7.72 15.06 -0.62
C SER A 239 7.10 15.95 0.47
N SER A 240 6.04 16.70 0.16
CA SER A 240 5.35 17.60 1.10
C SER A 240 4.30 16.86 1.91
N SER A 241 4.58 16.60 3.19
CA SER A 241 3.61 16.00 4.13
C SER A 241 2.35 16.85 4.28
N SER A 242 2.45 18.17 4.33
CA SER A 242 1.31 19.07 4.46
C SER A 242 0.37 19.03 3.23
N TYR A 243 0.93 18.87 2.01
CA TYR A 243 0.12 18.74 0.80
C TYR A 243 -0.64 17.41 0.78
N ILE A 244 0.06 16.31 1.12
CA ILE A 244 -0.54 14.97 1.14
C ILE A 244 -1.58 14.84 2.27
N ALA A 245 -1.29 15.40 3.44
CA ALA A 245 -2.15 15.31 4.62
C ALA A 245 -3.56 15.87 4.39
N ASP A 246 -3.71 16.88 3.54
CA ASP A 246 -5.02 17.44 3.22
C ASP A 246 -5.98 16.41 2.61
N TYR A 247 -5.46 15.40 1.89
CA TYR A 247 -6.27 14.34 1.31
C TYR A 247 -6.87 13.38 2.34
N GLN A 248 -6.36 13.35 3.59
CA GLN A 248 -6.98 12.57 4.67
C GLN A 248 -8.38 13.11 5.08
N ASN A 249 -8.80 14.26 4.57
CA ASN A 249 -10.18 14.76 4.71
C ASN A 249 -11.17 14.08 3.76
N TYR A 250 -10.67 13.32 2.77
CA TYR A 250 -11.46 12.78 1.67
C TYR A 250 -11.36 11.26 1.56
N MET A 251 -10.40 10.64 2.26
CA MET A 251 -10.16 9.18 2.33
C MET A 251 -9.54 8.84 3.68
N ASP A 252 -9.48 7.55 4.05
CA ASP A 252 -9.02 7.12 5.37
C ASP A 252 -7.52 7.27 5.58
N GLY A 253 -6.73 6.94 4.57
CA GLY A 253 -5.28 7.01 4.60
C GLY A 253 -4.68 7.58 3.33
N VAL A 254 -3.38 7.84 3.36
CA VAL A 254 -2.61 8.29 2.20
C VAL A 254 -1.28 7.54 2.12
N GLY A 255 -0.78 7.40 0.90
CA GLY A 255 0.53 6.85 0.64
C GLY A 255 1.65 7.75 1.14
N ASN A 256 2.55 7.21 1.92
CA ASN A 256 3.53 7.98 2.69
C ASN A 256 4.83 8.25 1.90
N TYR A 257 4.71 8.94 0.76
CA TYR A 257 5.87 9.34 -0.03
C TYR A 257 6.90 10.18 0.73
N PRO A 258 6.53 11.10 1.64
CA PRO A 258 7.53 11.82 2.43
C PRO A 258 8.43 10.89 3.26
N LEU A 259 7.88 9.82 3.84
CA LEU A 259 8.66 8.79 4.54
C LEU A 259 9.58 8.04 3.57
N PHE A 260 9.07 7.65 2.40
CA PHE A 260 9.84 6.99 1.34
C PHE A 260 11.08 7.83 0.96
N TYR A 261 10.93 9.14 0.71
CA TYR A 261 12.05 10.01 0.41
C TYR A 261 13.01 10.17 1.59
N ALA A 262 12.48 10.35 2.81
CA ALA A 262 13.31 10.47 4.01
C ALA A 262 14.17 9.22 4.26
N MET A 263 13.62 8.02 4.02
CA MET A 263 14.38 6.76 4.11
C MET A 263 15.46 6.65 3.05
N LYS A 264 15.12 6.91 1.79
CA LYS A 264 16.09 6.88 0.69
C LYS A 264 17.26 7.81 0.95
N GLU A 265 16.98 9.06 1.33
CA GLU A 265 17.99 10.07 1.56
C GLU A 265 18.77 9.89 2.88
N GLY A 266 18.10 9.38 3.93
CA GLY A 266 18.72 9.25 5.26
C GLY A 266 19.52 7.97 5.42
N ILE A 267 19.00 6.84 4.95
CA ILE A 267 19.59 5.52 5.18
C ILE A 267 20.73 5.26 4.18
N CYS A 268 20.56 5.62 2.91
CA CYS A 268 21.57 5.36 1.89
C CYS A 268 22.64 6.47 1.81
N GLY A 269 23.52 6.53 2.81
CA GLY A 269 24.69 7.41 2.81
C GLY A 269 24.44 8.86 3.21
N GLY A 270 23.21 9.18 3.66
CA GLY A 270 22.87 10.47 4.24
C GLY A 270 22.89 10.49 5.77
N SER A 271 22.38 11.55 6.36
CA SER A 271 22.19 11.66 7.81
C SER A 271 20.85 11.06 8.23
N MET A 272 20.86 10.15 9.21
CA MET A 272 19.62 9.59 9.76
C MET A 272 18.76 10.62 10.52
N LYS A 273 19.28 11.81 10.81
CA LYS A 273 18.47 12.93 11.30
C LYS A 273 17.37 13.36 10.33
N ARG A 274 17.43 12.95 9.06
CA ARG A 274 16.31 13.14 8.12
C ARG A 274 15.05 12.39 8.56
N LEU A 275 15.22 11.22 9.17
CA LEU A 275 14.11 10.43 9.73
C LEU A 275 13.48 11.15 10.94
N GLU A 276 14.32 11.77 11.79
CA GLU A 276 13.83 12.61 12.90
C GLU A 276 13.05 13.81 12.40
N ASN A 277 13.61 14.56 11.42
CA ASN A 277 12.93 15.72 10.84
C ASN A 277 11.59 15.34 10.21
N TYR A 278 11.53 14.18 9.55
CA TYR A 278 10.31 13.68 8.98
C TYR A 278 9.26 13.35 10.07
N LEU A 279 9.67 12.72 11.18
CA LEU A 279 8.77 12.42 12.28
C LEU A 279 8.08 13.68 12.83
N PHE A 280 8.83 14.77 12.99
CA PHE A 280 8.25 16.06 13.39
C PHE A 280 7.22 16.58 12.39
N SER A 281 7.54 16.55 11.09
CA SER A 281 6.62 16.98 10.04
C SER A 281 5.36 16.14 10.01
N GLN A 282 5.50 14.82 10.13
CA GLN A 282 4.38 13.88 10.15
C GLN A 282 3.39 14.20 11.27
N HIS A 283 3.87 14.35 12.51
CA HIS A 283 3.01 14.60 13.67
C HIS A 283 2.37 15.99 13.63
N LYS A 284 2.98 16.94 12.92
CA LYS A 284 2.43 18.27 12.71
C LYS A 284 1.34 18.30 11.64
N ASP A 285 1.54 17.58 10.54
CA ASP A 285 0.78 17.77 9.31
C ASP A 285 -0.39 16.77 9.18
N TYR A 286 -0.15 15.48 9.49
CA TYR A 286 -1.18 14.44 9.30
C TYR A 286 -2.25 14.44 10.39
N ILE A 287 -3.51 14.26 9.98
CA ILE A 287 -4.66 14.08 10.89
C ILE A 287 -4.48 12.79 11.69
N SER A 288 -4.11 11.71 11.02
CA SER A 288 -3.82 10.42 11.64
C SER A 288 -2.80 9.61 10.84
N PRO A 289 -1.53 9.62 11.22
CA PRO A 289 -0.50 8.85 10.53
C PRO A 289 -0.69 7.32 10.66
N LYS A 290 -1.50 6.85 11.62
CA LYS A 290 -1.76 5.42 11.87
C LYS A 290 -2.49 4.72 10.71
N PHE A 291 -3.17 5.49 9.86
CA PHE A 291 -3.89 4.96 8.70
C PHE A 291 -3.15 5.18 7.37
N ASN A 292 -1.98 5.82 7.39
CA ASN A 292 -1.17 5.98 6.21
C ASN A 292 -0.52 4.65 5.80
N VAL A 293 -0.30 4.49 4.50
CA VAL A 293 0.34 3.29 3.94
C VAL A 293 1.82 3.59 3.67
N ASN A 294 2.71 2.80 4.27
CA ASN A 294 4.16 2.98 4.19
C ASN A 294 4.78 1.89 3.33
N TRP A 295 5.75 2.25 2.50
CA TRP A 295 6.55 1.31 1.69
C TRP A 295 7.99 1.78 1.52
N LEU A 296 8.86 0.87 1.12
CA LEU A 296 10.22 1.16 0.67
C LEU A 296 10.31 1.14 -0.85
N ASP A 297 9.66 0.18 -1.48
CA ASP A 297 9.56 0.00 -2.92
C ASP A 297 8.10 -0.11 -3.36
N ASN A 298 7.82 0.25 -4.61
CA ASN A 298 6.53 0.14 -5.26
C ASN A 298 6.68 0.03 -6.79
N HIS A 299 5.59 -0.11 -7.51
CA HIS A 299 5.58 -0.25 -8.96
C HIS A 299 5.85 1.04 -9.75
N ASP A 300 5.91 2.21 -9.09
CA ASP A 300 6.10 3.52 -9.75
C ASP A 300 7.56 3.99 -9.73
N ASN A 301 8.39 3.45 -8.83
CA ASN A 301 9.75 3.94 -8.61
C ASN A 301 10.79 2.84 -8.80
N ALA A 302 11.99 3.23 -9.22
CA ALA A 302 13.15 2.34 -9.19
C ALA A 302 13.32 1.74 -7.79
N ARG A 303 13.61 0.43 -7.73
CA ARG A 303 13.76 -0.29 -6.46
C ARG A 303 14.91 0.27 -5.62
N PHE A 304 14.80 0.16 -4.32
CA PHE A 304 15.81 0.64 -3.37
C PHE A 304 17.21 0.09 -3.71
N LEU A 305 17.32 -1.19 -4.01
CA LEU A 305 18.59 -1.83 -4.35
C LEU A 305 19.17 -1.39 -5.70
N ASN A 306 18.38 -0.85 -6.62
CA ASN A 306 18.90 -0.20 -7.82
C ASN A 306 19.61 1.12 -7.48
N TRP A 307 19.00 1.87 -6.59
CA TRP A 307 19.47 3.18 -6.18
C TRP A 307 20.55 3.10 -5.10
N CYS A 308 20.41 2.16 -4.15
CA CYS A 308 21.31 1.92 -3.01
C CYS A 308 21.71 0.45 -2.98
N ASN A 309 22.74 0.09 -3.74
CA ASN A 309 23.18 -1.30 -3.88
C ASN A 309 23.92 -1.83 -2.64
N ASP A 310 23.24 -1.78 -1.49
CA ASP A 310 23.72 -2.30 -0.20
C ASP A 310 22.59 -3.07 0.51
N LYS A 311 22.68 -4.39 0.50
CA LYS A 311 21.70 -5.28 1.11
C LYS A 311 21.55 -5.06 2.62
N ARG A 312 22.58 -4.60 3.31
CA ARG A 312 22.56 -4.28 4.73
C ARG A 312 21.69 -3.04 5.00
N LEU A 313 21.86 -1.99 4.20
CA LEU A 313 21.04 -0.78 4.29
C LEU A 313 19.59 -1.06 3.89
N PHE A 314 19.39 -1.93 2.90
CA PHE A 314 18.05 -2.40 2.50
C PHE A 314 17.32 -3.07 3.69
N ARG A 315 17.98 -3.99 4.42
CA ARG A 315 17.38 -4.61 5.61
C ARG A 315 17.05 -3.60 6.71
N ASN A 316 17.93 -2.61 6.93
CA ASN A 316 17.67 -1.53 7.89
C ASN A 316 16.45 -0.69 7.49
N ALA A 317 16.31 -0.35 6.21
CA ALA A 317 15.17 0.39 5.68
C ALA A 317 13.86 -0.43 5.79
N LEU A 318 13.89 -1.73 5.47
CA LEU A 318 12.73 -2.62 5.60
C LEU A 318 12.23 -2.65 7.06
N ILE A 319 13.10 -2.90 8.02
CA ILE A 319 12.70 -2.97 9.43
C ILE A 319 12.25 -1.60 9.95
N PHE A 320 12.88 -0.51 9.50
CA PHE A 320 12.49 0.82 9.92
C PHE A 320 11.02 1.12 9.59
N TYR A 321 10.63 1.09 8.31
CA TYR A 321 9.26 1.46 7.95
C TYR A 321 8.23 0.43 8.39
N PHE A 322 8.61 -0.85 8.49
CA PHE A 322 7.70 -1.93 8.86
C PHE A 322 7.16 -1.80 10.29
N PHE A 323 7.95 -1.22 11.19
CA PHE A 323 7.54 -0.90 12.55
C PHE A 323 7.15 0.58 12.73
N TYR A 324 7.28 1.41 11.70
CA TYR A 324 6.87 2.81 11.75
C TYR A 324 5.35 2.96 11.90
N GLU A 325 4.86 4.20 12.21
CA GLU A 325 3.42 4.46 12.27
C GLU A 325 2.78 4.34 10.90
N GLY A 326 1.69 3.59 10.81
CA GLY A 326 0.97 3.31 9.59
C GLY A 326 0.87 1.83 9.28
N ILE A 327 0.31 1.53 8.12
CA ILE A 327 0.09 0.18 7.59
C ILE A 327 1.25 -0.12 6.63
N PRO A 328 2.15 -1.06 6.97
CA PRO A 328 3.29 -1.37 6.11
C PRO A 328 2.87 -2.15 4.89
N THR A 329 3.39 -1.75 3.73
CA THR A 329 3.24 -2.42 2.46
C THR A 329 4.59 -2.89 1.94
N PHE A 330 4.67 -4.15 1.59
CA PHE A 330 5.87 -4.81 1.08
C PHE A 330 5.68 -5.15 -0.40
N TYR A 331 6.57 -4.66 -1.25
CA TYR A 331 6.49 -4.86 -2.68
C TYR A 331 7.05 -6.22 -3.08
N TYR A 332 6.32 -6.98 -3.92
CA TYR A 332 6.75 -8.30 -4.36
C TYR A 332 8.15 -8.28 -4.98
N GLY A 333 8.93 -9.31 -4.73
CA GLY A 333 10.30 -9.44 -5.22
C GLY A 333 11.36 -8.80 -4.31
N ASP A 334 10.99 -7.95 -3.36
CA ASP A 334 11.93 -7.43 -2.36
C ASP A 334 12.53 -8.54 -1.53
N GLU A 335 11.75 -9.58 -1.23
CA GLU A 335 12.22 -10.78 -0.54
C GLU A 335 13.21 -11.61 -1.38
N GLN A 336 13.24 -11.40 -2.68
CA GLN A 336 14.20 -12.04 -3.62
C GLN A 336 15.34 -11.09 -4.03
N TYR A 337 15.42 -9.90 -3.38
CA TYR A 337 16.43 -8.88 -3.68
C TYR A 337 16.32 -8.31 -5.10
N PHE A 338 15.14 -8.12 -5.62
CA PHE A 338 14.94 -7.43 -6.89
C PHE A 338 15.56 -6.03 -6.84
N ASN A 339 16.14 -5.61 -7.96
CA ASN A 339 16.91 -4.38 -8.04
C ASN A 339 16.68 -3.60 -9.34
N GLY A 340 15.54 -3.80 -9.97
CA GLY A 340 15.21 -3.16 -11.23
C GLY A 340 15.15 -1.64 -11.14
N GLY A 341 15.50 -0.99 -12.24
CA GLY A 341 15.47 0.47 -12.41
C GLY A 341 14.03 1.00 -12.56
N ASN A 342 13.88 2.12 -13.27
CA ASN A 342 12.55 2.67 -13.54
C ASN A 342 11.69 1.72 -14.40
N ASP A 343 10.37 1.96 -14.44
CA ASP A 343 9.41 1.26 -15.28
C ASP A 343 9.95 1.04 -16.71
N PRO A 344 9.86 -0.19 -17.27
CA PRO A 344 9.25 -1.40 -16.69
C PRO A 344 10.21 -2.26 -15.84
N ASN A 345 11.45 -1.83 -15.62
CA ASN A 345 12.48 -2.65 -15.00
C ASN A 345 12.26 -2.91 -13.50
N ASN A 346 11.52 -2.03 -12.79
CA ASN A 346 11.10 -2.25 -11.40
C ASN A 346 9.94 -3.25 -11.24
N ARG A 347 9.47 -3.81 -12.37
CA ARG A 347 8.33 -4.73 -12.46
C ARG A 347 8.78 -6.11 -12.96
N GLU A 348 9.92 -6.59 -12.42
CA GLU A 348 10.47 -7.90 -12.72
C GLU A 348 9.45 -9.00 -12.42
N ASN A 349 9.55 -10.15 -13.09
CA ASN A 349 8.69 -11.29 -12.81
C ASN A 349 9.29 -12.23 -11.76
N MET A 350 8.43 -12.82 -10.92
CA MET A 350 8.81 -13.75 -9.85
C MET A 350 9.05 -15.19 -10.34
N PHE A 351 8.65 -15.54 -11.55
CA PHE A 351 8.50 -16.94 -12.00
C PHE A 351 9.79 -17.77 -11.86
N GLY A 352 10.96 -17.18 -12.10
CA GLY A 352 12.24 -17.89 -12.06
C GLY A 352 12.89 -18.01 -10.69
N PHE A 353 12.30 -17.43 -9.67
CA PHE A 353 12.88 -17.40 -8.31
C PHE A 353 12.35 -18.52 -7.41
N HIS A 354 11.43 -19.35 -7.92
CA HIS A 354 10.86 -20.51 -7.22
C HIS A 354 10.31 -20.21 -5.83
N TYR A 355 9.94 -18.95 -5.54
CA TYR A 355 9.38 -18.50 -4.27
C TYR A 355 10.19 -19.02 -3.07
N SER A 356 11.51 -18.86 -3.12
CA SER A 356 12.43 -19.43 -2.13
C SER A 356 12.45 -18.63 -0.82
N ASP A 357 12.71 -19.35 0.28
CA ASP A 357 12.83 -18.81 1.64
C ASP A 357 14.18 -18.12 1.85
N THR A 358 14.33 -16.91 1.35
CA THR A 358 15.53 -16.09 1.53
C THR A 358 15.70 -15.61 2.98
N ASP A 359 16.80 -14.94 3.27
CA ASP A 359 17.01 -14.27 4.55
C ASP A 359 15.99 -13.13 4.78
N ILE A 360 15.60 -12.37 3.72
CA ILE A 360 14.55 -11.35 3.79
C ILE A 360 13.19 -12.00 4.08
N TYR A 361 12.84 -13.10 3.37
CA TYR A 361 11.62 -13.85 3.65
C TYR A 361 11.50 -14.20 5.14
N LYS A 362 12.59 -14.76 5.72
CA LYS A 362 12.64 -15.13 7.13
C LYS A 362 12.59 -13.93 8.07
N MET A 363 13.27 -12.84 7.69
CA MET A 363 13.26 -11.59 8.45
C MET A 363 11.86 -10.99 8.52
N MET A 364 11.14 -10.95 7.39
CA MET A 364 9.77 -10.43 7.34
C MET A 364 8.78 -11.31 8.11
N LYS A 365 8.97 -12.63 8.11
CA LYS A 365 8.20 -13.54 8.95
C LYS A 365 8.33 -13.18 10.43
N ILE A 366 9.57 -13.01 10.91
CA ILE A 366 9.84 -12.61 12.30
C ILE A 366 9.23 -11.23 12.60
N ALA A 367 9.40 -10.27 11.69
CA ALA A 367 8.87 -8.92 11.86
C ALA A 367 7.33 -8.93 11.99
N ASN A 368 6.64 -9.70 11.14
CA ASN A 368 5.19 -9.89 11.20
C ASN A 368 4.75 -10.56 12.52
N GLU A 369 5.47 -11.58 12.99
CA GLU A 369 5.19 -12.25 14.26
C GLU A 369 5.32 -11.27 15.44
N VAL A 370 6.40 -10.47 15.49
CA VAL A 370 6.61 -9.47 16.53
C VAL A 370 5.52 -8.40 16.48
N ARG A 371 5.22 -7.86 15.28
CA ARG A 371 4.19 -6.83 15.08
C ARG A 371 2.83 -7.28 15.62
N ARG A 372 2.41 -8.51 15.33
CA ARG A 372 1.14 -9.09 15.85
C ARG A 372 1.18 -9.37 17.34
N LYS A 373 2.24 -10.06 17.80
CA LYS A 373 2.36 -10.48 19.22
C LYS A 373 2.32 -9.30 20.18
N TYR A 374 3.00 -8.21 19.83
CA TYR A 374 3.12 -7.02 20.69
C TYR A 374 2.11 -5.93 20.31
N LYS A 375 1.20 -6.18 19.34
CA LYS A 375 0.19 -5.23 18.83
C LYS A 375 0.78 -3.85 18.54
N VAL A 376 1.93 -3.85 17.91
CA VAL A 376 2.72 -2.63 17.61
C VAL A 376 1.87 -1.53 16.95
N TYR A 377 0.86 -1.92 16.18
CA TYR A 377 -0.05 -1.03 15.47
C TYR A 377 -0.94 -0.18 16.39
N ASP A 378 -1.16 -0.59 17.64
CA ASP A 378 -1.96 0.17 18.63
C ASP A 378 -1.10 1.16 19.43
N GLU A 379 0.23 0.97 19.43
CA GLU A 379 1.17 1.75 20.22
C GLU A 379 1.65 3.02 19.48
N ASP A 380 1.96 4.07 20.21
CA ASP A 380 2.56 5.28 19.63
C ASP A 380 4.05 5.07 19.35
N LEU A 381 4.56 5.75 18.30
CA LEU A 381 5.99 5.81 18.01
C LEU A 381 6.64 6.84 18.92
N VAL A 382 7.65 6.43 19.67
CA VAL A 382 8.46 7.33 20.52
C VAL A 382 9.92 7.22 20.12
N GLN A 383 10.46 8.31 19.53
CA GLN A 383 11.88 8.39 19.23
C GLN A 383 12.70 8.27 20.51
N ARG A 384 13.73 7.44 20.49
CA ARG A 384 14.59 7.19 21.63
C ARG A 384 16.00 7.74 21.45
N TYR A 385 16.48 7.74 20.21
CA TYR A 385 17.77 8.30 19.84
C TYR A 385 17.82 8.63 18.35
N ALA A 386 18.49 9.72 17.99
CA ALA A 386 18.79 10.05 16.59
C ALA A 386 20.13 10.78 16.49
N ASP A 387 21.02 10.32 15.60
CA ASP A 387 22.18 11.06 15.14
C ASP A 387 22.41 10.81 13.63
N ASP A 388 23.56 11.19 13.09
CA ASP A 388 23.83 11.05 11.65
C ASP A 388 23.91 9.59 11.18
N TYR A 389 24.17 8.64 12.09
CA TYR A 389 24.48 7.26 11.74
C TYR A 389 23.54 6.23 12.39
N PHE A 390 22.73 6.63 13.35
CA PHE A 390 21.91 5.72 14.15
C PHE A 390 20.55 6.36 14.45
N TYR A 391 19.51 5.53 14.36
CA TYR A 391 18.16 5.92 14.75
C TYR A 391 17.51 4.79 15.56
N ALA A 392 16.87 5.14 16.67
CA ALA A 392 16.14 4.19 17.48
C ALA A 392 14.80 4.77 17.96
N TYR A 393 13.78 3.92 18.00
CA TYR A 393 12.46 4.27 18.49
C TYR A 393 11.77 3.07 19.12
N THR A 394 10.76 3.31 19.94
CA THR A 394 9.89 2.26 20.48
C THR A 394 8.46 2.40 19.95
N ARG A 395 7.80 1.25 19.85
CA ARG A 395 6.35 1.08 19.74
C ARG A 395 5.95 0.15 20.90
N GLY A 396 5.38 0.73 21.98
CA GLY A 396 5.17 -0.01 23.22
C GLY A 396 6.46 -0.68 23.72
N ASN A 397 6.43 -2.00 23.90
CA ASN A 397 7.54 -2.81 24.40
C ASN A 397 8.50 -3.33 23.31
N VAL A 398 8.42 -2.81 22.11
CA VAL A 398 9.32 -3.15 21.01
C VAL A 398 10.25 -1.97 20.73
N LEU A 399 11.57 -2.21 20.84
CA LEU A 399 12.62 -1.23 20.52
C LEU A 399 13.24 -1.60 19.18
N ILE A 400 13.16 -0.68 18.24
CA ILE A 400 13.78 -0.78 16.92
C ILE A 400 15.03 0.06 16.89
N ALA A 401 16.14 -0.52 16.41
CA ALA A 401 17.40 0.17 16.21
C ALA A 401 17.94 -0.12 14.82
N ILE A 402 18.25 0.94 14.09
CA ILE A 402 18.81 0.89 12.74
C ILE A 402 20.05 1.75 12.60
N SER A 403 20.93 1.40 11.66
CA SER A 403 22.16 2.14 11.40
C SER A 403 22.56 2.10 9.92
N ASN A 404 23.08 3.22 9.42
CA ASN A 404 23.75 3.26 8.12
C ASN A 404 25.28 3.05 8.23
N ALA A 405 25.80 2.88 9.44
CA ALA A 405 27.22 2.61 9.73
C ALA A 405 27.42 1.22 10.33
N MET A 406 28.62 0.67 10.20
CA MET A 406 29.07 -0.57 10.82
C MET A 406 29.86 -0.27 12.12
N ASN A 407 29.87 -1.25 13.05
CA ASN A 407 30.66 -1.22 14.28
C ASN A 407 30.42 0.05 15.11
N LEU A 408 29.15 0.39 15.29
CA LEU A 408 28.71 1.56 16.00
C LEU A 408 28.15 1.17 17.37
N GLN A 409 28.54 1.91 18.42
CA GLN A 409 27.96 1.76 19.76
C GLN A 409 27.19 3.03 20.13
N ARG A 410 25.97 2.85 20.66
CA ARG A 410 25.14 3.96 21.16
C ARG A 410 24.52 3.59 22.52
N ASN A 411 24.41 4.60 23.34
CA ASN A 411 23.77 4.50 24.65
C ASN A 411 22.44 5.24 24.62
N ILE A 412 21.35 4.51 24.89
CA ILE A 412 19.99 5.06 24.98
C ILE A 412 19.64 5.21 26.45
N ASN A 413 19.43 6.45 26.89
CA ASN A 413 19.03 6.78 28.28
C ASN A 413 17.60 7.33 28.39
N TYR A 414 16.90 7.46 27.27
CA TYR A 414 15.50 7.84 27.20
C TYR A 414 14.67 6.66 26.68
N HIS A 415 14.07 5.90 27.58
CA HIS A 415 13.27 4.72 27.27
C HIS A 415 12.23 4.42 28.35
N SER A 416 11.35 3.45 28.10
CA SER A 416 10.25 3.05 28.99
C SER A 416 10.48 1.71 29.70
N PHE A 417 11.67 1.14 29.58
CA PHE A 417 12.02 -0.15 30.23
C PHE A 417 12.54 0.07 31.65
N ASP A 418 12.33 -0.92 32.52
CA ASP A 418 12.73 -0.89 33.91
C ASP A 418 14.20 -1.32 34.10
N GLU A 419 14.81 -0.88 35.21
CA GLU A 419 16.15 -1.29 35.58
C GLU A 419 16.24 -2.82 35.71
N GLY A 420 17.25 -3.41 35.08
CA GLY A 420 17.46 -4.85 35.04
C GLY A 420 16.70 -5.59 33.93
N ASP A 421 15.83 -4.91 33.17
CA ASP A 421 15.15 -5.55 32.06
C ASP A 421 16.15 -6.09 31.02
N LYS A 422 15.91 -7.32 30.60
CA LYS A 422 16.65 -7.98 29.52
C LYS A 422 15.87 -7.83 28.20
N LEU A 423 16.49 -7.21 27.20
CA LEU A 423 15.93 -7.02 25.88
C LEU A 423 16.70 -7.86 24.86
N CYS A 424 16.02 -8.77 24.15
CA CYS A 424 16.65 -9.66 23.18
C CYS A 424 16.20 -9.37 21.75
N ASN A 425 17.17 -9.30 20.83
CA ASN A 425 16.98 -9.09 19.42
C ASN A 425 16.34 -10.32 18.75
N LYS A 426 15.17 -10.18 18.17
CA LYS A 426 14.45 -11.29 17.53
C LYS A 426 15.04 -11.71 16.18
N LEU A 427 15.89 -10.87 15.58
CA LEU A 427 16.58 -11.20 14.32
C LEU A 427 17.88 -12.00 14.54
N LYS A 428 18.40 -12.05 15.78
CA LYS A 428 19.67 -12.70 16.07
C LYS A 428 19.67 -13.32 17.47
N GLU A 429 19.73 -14.64 17.52
CA GLU A 429 19.79 -15.38 18.79
C GLU A 429 21.03 -14.98 19.60
N GLY A 430 20.85 -14.82 20.92
CA GLY A 430 21.92 -14.43 21.84
C GLY A 430 22.30 -12.95 21.85
N ASP A 431 21.78 -12.15 20.93
CA ASP A 431 21.98 -10.69 20.90
C ASP A 431 21.01 -10.02 21.89
N CYS A 432 21.40 -9.94 23.15
CA CYS A 432 20.60 -9.33 24.20
C CYS A 432 21.35 -8.18 24.87
N VAL A 433 20.60 -7.20 25.33
CA VAL A 433 21.09 -6.05 26.10
C VAL A 433 20.30 -5.94 27.41
N TYR A 434 20.87 -5.27 28.40
CA TYR A 434 20.22 -5.04 29.68
C TYR A 434 20.08 -3.56 29.95
N VAL A 435 19.03 -3.19 30.67
CA VAL A 435 18.92 -1.85 31.28
C VAL A 435 19.81 -1.81 32.52
N ILE A 436 20.87 -0.99 32.48
CA ILE A 436 21.84 -0.85 33.56
C ILE A 436 22.03 0.64 33.86
N VAL A 437 21.72 1.02 35.10
CA VAL A 437 21.77 2.43 35.56
C VAL A 437 20.98 3.34 34.58
N GLY A 438 19.77 2.91 34.20
CA GLY A 438 18.89 3.63 33.32
C GLY A 438 19.40 3.78 31.85
N ASN A 439 20.30 2.88 31.43
CA ASN A 439 20.92 2.95 30.09
C ASN A 439 20.79 1.61 29.36
N ILE A 440 20.58 1.69 28.06
CA ILE A 440 20.62 0.56 27.12
C ILE A 440 21.78 0.78 26.17
N ASN A 441 22.83 -0.05 26.25
CA ASN A 441 23.97 0.02 25.36
C ASN A 441 23.76 -0.88 24.16
N ILE A 442 23.61 -0.31 22.97
CA ILE A 442 23.39 -1.04 21.71
C ILE A 442 24.67 -1.03 20.87
N ASN A 443 25.11 -2.23 20.49
CA ASN A 443 26.19 -2.44 19.54
C ASN A 443 25.60 -2.79 18.17
N MET A 444 25.82 -1.92 17.17
CA MET A 444 25.40 -2.15 15.81
C MET A 444 26.51 -2.80 15.00
N ASP A 445 26.22 -3.96 14.43
CA ASP A 445 27.06 -4.64 13.43
C ASP A 445 26.69 -4.29 12.00
N GLY A 446 25.85 -3.26 11.85
CA GLY A 446 25.29 -2.78 10.59
C GLY A 446 23.94 -3.41 10.23
N GLU A 447 23.50 -4.43 10.94
CA GLU A 447 22.20 -5.06 10.75
C GLU A 447 21.13 -4.39 11.64
N PRO A 448 19.85 -4.35 11.19
CA PRO A 448 18.77 -3.83 12.02
C PRO A 448 18.52 -4.73 13.25
N LYS A 449 17.94 -4.14 14.28
CA LYS A 449 17.63 -4.88 15.50
C LYS A 449 16.18 -4.64 15.93
N ILE A 450 15.53 -5.73 16.35
CA ILE A 450 14.17 -5.75 16.90
C ILE A 450 14.28 -6.30 18.33
N TYR A 451 14.43 -5.44 19.31
CA TYR A 451 14.52 -5.84 20.70
C TYR A 451 13.15 -5.92 21.35
N VAL A 452 12.92 -6.97 22.10
CA VAL A 452 11.74 -7.16 22.96
C VAL A 452 12.15 -7.64 24.34
N LYS A 453 11.38 -7.28 25.36
CA LYS A 453 11.61 -7.73 26.75
C LYS A 453 11.37 -9.23 26.88
N GLU A 454 12.27 -9.96 27.52
CA GLU A 454 12.17 -11.37 27.90
C GLU A 454 11.80 -11.58 29.36
#